data_1683380dd3e1a2c495829f38105ee13d
#
_entry.id   1683380dd3e1a2c495829f38105ee13d
#
_cell.length_a   1.000
_cell.length_b   1.000
_cell.length_c   1.000
_cell.angle_alpha   90.00
_cell.angle_beta   90.00
_cell.angle_gamma   90.00
#
_symmetry.space_group_name_H-M   'P 1'
#
loop_
_entity.id
_entity.type
_entity.pdbx_description
1 polymer ?
#
loop_
_entity_poly.entity_id
_entity_poly.type
_entity_poly.pdbx_seq_one_letter_code
_entity_poly.pdbx_strand_id
1 'polypeptide(L)'
;MNEGGESFPSETVAACRMPDEKGTVLIVNGFDRVSAPLSVRADSLAGFYTDIDGGVPDRQDISFIGAQHVFDMQMAKCEVDSIALGACACDYETEVIGGNTFDYPALHGRSVAAAGYSFCSASVRAVERGEVSPDGYSAVDLILGEQRSTTIGRGVTGYAFKTFSPELQAVLRRYMAGGGALFVSGSYVATDLWTGGEASDDDRRFAEEVLHYTYDGSRAAQRGRVRVVTSHPGFSRDEYRYVNEYRPDRYRVESPDALRPAGAGAFSVMRYVENGRTAGVASEAGGTFVMGFPFESIESDVQRDRLMRDVLDFLLK
;
A
#
# COMPACT_ATOMS: atom_id res chain seq x y z
N MET A 1 -7.68 -0.20 28.93
CA MET A 1 -8.39 -1.22 29.70
C MET A 1 -9.10 -0.56 30.85
N ASN A 2 -10.37 -0.79 31.01
CA ASN A 2 -11.18 -0.33 32.14
C ASN A 2 -12.19 -1.43 32.50
N GLU A 3 -13.12 -1.17 33.45
CA GLU A 3 -14.12 -2.17 33.86
C GLU A 3 -15.06 -2.61 32.72
N GLY A 4 -15.13 -1.86 31.64
CA GLY A 4 -15.93 -2.20 30.45
C GLY A 4 -15.17 -3.02 29.40
N GLY A 5 -13.88 -3.31 29.62
CA GLY A 5 -13.06 -4.08 28.72
C GLY A 5 -11.88 -3.31 28.13
N GLU A 6 -11.36 -3.82 27.04
CA GLU A 6 -10.26 -3.25 26.26
C GLU A 6 -10.77 -2.75 24.92
N SER A 7 -10.36 -1.58 24.51
CA SER A 7 -10.65 -1.07 23.16
C SER A 7 -9.84 -1.84 22.12
N PHE A 8 -10.32 -1.82 20.89
CA PHE A 8 -9.50 -2.29 19.77
C PHE A 8 -8.19 -1.51 19.68
N PRO A 9 -7.13 -2.13 19.17
CA PRO A 9 -5.86 -1.45 18.94
C PRO A 9 -6.07 -0.21 18.06
N SER A 10 -5.40 0.86 18.43
CA SER A 10 -5.29 2.02 17.57
C SER A 10 -4.41 1.71 16.35
N GLU A 11 -4.43 2.60 15.38
CA GLU A 11 -3.45 2.59 14.30
C GLU A 11 -2.03 2.56 14.87
N THR A 12 -1.17 1.73 14.28
CA THR A 12 0.25 1.68 14.63
C THR A 12 0.94 2.93 14.09
N VAL A 13 1.57 3.66 14.99
CA VAL A 13 2.46 4.76 14.65
C VAL A 13 3.88 4.40 15.07
N ALA A 14 4.86 4.91 14.34
CA ALA A 14 6.26 4.66 14.62
C ALA A 14 7.08 5.95 14.43
N ALA A 15 8.11 6.10 15.24
CA ALA A 15 9.05 7.20 15.11
C ALA A 15 10.43 6.77 15.59
N CYS A 16 11.47 7.33 14.99
CA CYS A 16 12.84 7.16 15.42
C CYS A 16 13.63 8.44 15.17
N ARG A 17 14.45 8.83 16.14
CA ARG A 17 15.42 9.90 15.98
C ARG A 17 16.82 9.34 16.00
N MET A 18 17.55 9.56 14.91
CA MET A 18 18.95 9.16 14.77
C MET A 18 19.87 10.25 15.35
N PRO A 19 20.94 9.87 16.06
CA PRO A 19 21.90 10.87 16.62
C PRO A 19 22.54 11.78 15.58
N ASP A 20 22.93 11.17 14.43
CA ASP A 20 23.58 11.86 13.31
C ASP A 20 22.71 11.71 12.05
N GLU A 21 21.47 12.24 12.14
CA GLU A 21 20.49 12.10 11.05
C GLU A 21 20.91 12.84 9.79
N LYS A 22 20.73 12.20 8.63
CA LYS A 22 20.88 12.85 7.32
C LYS A 22 19.69 13.76 6.99
N GLY A 23 18.56 13.55 7.68
CA GLY A 23 17.29 14.25 7.50
C GLY A 23 16.16 13.44 8.12
N THR A 24 14.93 13.89 7.98
CA THR A 24 13.75 13.24 8.54
C THR A 24 12.77 12.86 7.43
N VAL A 25 12.30 11.62 7.43
CA VAL A 25 11.29 11.09 6.50
C VAL A 25 9.94 11.06 7.19
N LEU A 26 8.90 11.53 6.50
CA LEU A 26 7.51 11.32 6.92
C LEU A 26 7.00 10.01 6.28
N ILE A 27 6.66 9.03 7.11
CA ILE A 27 6.01 7.81 6.66
C ILE A 27 4.51 8.01 6.76
N VAL A 28 3.83 7.99 5.62
CA VAL A 28 2.37 8.14 5.56
C VAL A 28 1.75 6.77 5.35
N ASN A 29 1.02 6.30 6.36
CA ASN A 29 0.28 5.06 6.25
C ASN A 29 -1.06 5.30 5.55
N GLY A 30 -1.13 4.92 4.27
CA GLY A 30 -2.31 5.00 3.42
C GLY A 30 -3.00 3.67 3.18
N PHE A 31 -2.55 2.60 3.85
CA PHE A 31 -3.16 1.29 3.74
C PHE A 31 -4.16 1.07 4.88
N ASP A 32 -5.38 1.52 4.67
CA ASP A 32 -6.49 1.36 5.61
C ASP A 32 -7.63 0.48 5.09
N ARG A 33 -7.49 -0.05 3.88
CA ARG A 33 -8.43 -1.00 3.31
C ARG A 33 -8.31 -2.35 3.99
N VAL A 34 -9.43 -3.00 4.20
CA VAL A 34 -9.48 -4.41 4.58
C VAL A 34 -9.07 -5.28 3.40
N SER A 35 -8.16 -6.21 3.61
CA SER A 35 -7.86 -7.29 2.67
C SER A 35 -8.68 -8.51 3.06
N ALA A 36 -9.35 -9.13 2.10
CA ALA A 36 -10.16 -10.32 2.37
C ALA A 36 -9.28 -11.49 2.85
N PRO A 37 -9.80 -12.33 3.76
CA PRO A 37 -9.18 -13.60 4.06
C PRO A 37 -9.13 -14.50 2.83
N LEU A 38 -8.23 -15.48 2.83
CA LEU A 38 -8.20 -16.50 1.78
C LEU A 38 -9.57 -17.17 1.65
N SER A 39 -10.23 -16.92 0.54
CA SER A 39 -11.54 -17.52 0.27
C SER A 39 -11.42 -18.88 -0.38
N VAL A 40 -12.32 -19.78 -0.01
CA VAL A 40 -12.58 -21.03 -0.72
C VAL A 40 -13.95 -20.96 -1.36
N ARG A 41 -14.02 -21.38 -2.60
CA ARG A 41 -15.27 -21.49 -3.34
C ARG A 41 -15.26 -22.77 -4.15
N ALA A 42 -16.10 -23.70 -3.76
CA ALA A 42 -16.35 -24.96 -4.44
C ALA A 42 -17.85 -25.13 -4.65
N ASP A 43 -18.26 -26.14 -5.42
CA ASP A 43 -19.65 -26.33 -5.80
C ASP A 43 -20.63 -26.37 -4.61
N SER A 44 -20.19 -26.90 -3.47
CA SER A 44 -21.00 -27.03 -2.27
C SER A 44 -20.46 -26.34 -1.03
N LEU A 45 -19.35 -25.63 -1.15
CA LEU A 45 -18.68 -24.99 -0.03
C LEU A 45 -18.19 -23.59 -0.43
N ALA A 46 -18.55 -22.61 0.37
CA ALA A 46 -17.97 -21.28 0.34
C ALA A 46 -17.58 -20.87 1.75
N GLY A 47 -16.44 -20.22 1.90
CA GLY A 47 -15.94 -19.81 3.20
C GLY A 47 -14.54 -19.22 3.13
N PHE A 48 -13.84 -19.19 4.26
CA PHE A 48 -12.52 -18.60 4.40
C PHE A 48 -11.57 -19.54 5.14
N TYR A 49 -10.32 -19.59 4.71
CA TYR A 49 -9.23 -20.24 5.42
C TYR A 49 -8.47 -19.21 6.26
N THR A 50 -9.02 -18.81 7.36
CA THR A 50 -8.46 -17.76 8.21
C THR A 50 -7.20 -18.17 8.96
N ASP A 51 -6.97 -19.46 9.09
CA ASP A 51 -5.74 -20.04 9.62
C ASP A 51 -4.56 -19.94 8.65
N ILE A 52 -4.84 -19.78 7.36
CA ILE A 52 -3.82 -19.63 6.32
C ILE A 52 -3.58 -18.14 6.01
N ASP A 53 -4.66 -17.38 5.84
CA ASP A 53 -4.63 -15.93 5.64
C ASP A 53 -5.88 -15.31 6.26
N GLY A 54 -5.68 -14.62 7.35
CA GLY A 54 -6.75 -13.96 8.08
C GLY A 54 -7.28 -12.68 7.41
N GLY A 55 -6.64 -12.20 6.33
CA GLY A 55 -6.96 -10.91 5.74
C GLY A 55 -6.39 -9.74 6.56
N VAL A 56 -6.59 -8.52 6.09
CA VAL A 56 -6.18 -7.27 6.77
C VAL A 56 -7.41 -6.54 7.28
N PRO A 57 -7.58 -6.39 8.60
CA PRO A 57 -8.73 -5.71 9.16
C PRO A 57 -8.67 -4.19 8.92
N ASP A 58 -9.84 -3.56 8.81
CA ASP A 58 -9.95 -2.10 8.88
C ASP A 58 -9.69 -1.65 10.32
N ARG A 59 -8.60 -0.93 10.53
CA ARG A 59 -8.16 -0.47 11.84
C ARG A 59 -9.04 0.59 12.48
N GLN A 60 -9.94 1.19 11.73
CA GLN A 60 -10.76 2.29 12.22
C GLN A 60 -12.09 1.84 12.77
N ASP A 61 -12.61 0.78 12.21
CA ASP A 61 -13.86 0.19 12.61
C ASP A 61 -13.78 -1.32 12.44
N ILE A 62 -13.59 -2.01 13.53
CA ILE A 62 -13.49 -3.46 13.48
C ILE A 62 -14.81 -4.11 13.09
N SER A 63 -15.94 -3.45 13.33
CA SER A 63 -17.23 -3.93 12.83
C SER A 63 -17.26 -3.96 11.30
N PHE A 64 -16.45 -3.18 10.65
CA PHE A 64 -16.27 -3.22 9.22
C PHE A 64 -15.64 -4.54 8.76
N ILE A 65 -14.87 -5.20 9.59
CA ILE A 65 -14.37 -6.55 9.33
C ILE A 65 -15.54 -7.51 9.18
N GLY A 66 -16.57 -7.32 9.98
CA GLY A 66 -17.82 -8.03 9.85
C GLY A 66 -18.49 -7.89 8.48
N ALA A 67 -18.20 -6.83 7.75
CA ALA A 67 -18.68 -6.62 6.39
C ALA A 67 -17.80 -7.24 5.30
N GLN A 68 -16.81 -8.04 5.64
CA GLN A 68 -15.90 -8.65 4.67
C GLN A 68 -16.59 -9.54 3.64
N HIS A 69 -17.73 -10.07 3.96
CA HIS A 69 -18.56 -10.79 3.00
C HIS A 69 -18.87 -10.00 1.72
N VAL A 70 -18.76 -8.67 1.74
CA VAL A 70 -18.94 -7.84 0.55
C VAL A 70 -17.72 -7.83 -0.36
N PHE A 71 -16.60 -8.40 0.02
CA PHE A 71 -15.45 -8.54 -0.87
C PHE A 71 -15.78 -9.35 -2.12
N ASP A 72 -16.65 -10.32 -2.01
CA ASP A 72 -17.19 -11.00 -3.18
C ASP A 72 -18.59 -10.48 -3.48
N MET A 73 -18.67 -9.45 -4.30
CA MET A 73 -19.93 -8.86 -4.74
C MET A 73 -20.81 -9.82 -5.56
N GLN A 74 -20.25 -10.94 -6.03
CA GLN A 74 -20.99 -11.94 -6.79
C GLN A 74 -21.64 -12.99 -5.89
N MET A 75 -21.26 -13.05 -4.63
CA MET A 75 -21.91 -13.97 -3.71
C MET A 75 -23.37 -13.60 -3.53
N ALA A 76 -24.21 -14.62 -3.55
CA ALA A 76 -25.64 -14.45 -3.37
C ALA A 76 -25.94 -13.72 -2.05
N LYS A 77 -26.68 -12.66 -2.14
CA LYS A 77 -27.22 -11.99 -0.96
C LYS A 77 -28.21 -12.92 -0.30
N CYS A 78 -28.09 -13.05 0.98
CA CYS A 78 -29.12 -13.72 1.69
C CYS A 78 -30.15 -12.71 2.12
N GLU A 79 -31.34 -12.97 1.84
CA GLU A 79 -32.47 -12.15 2.23
C GLU A 79 -32.88 -12.35 3.67
N VAL A 80 -32.38 -13.37 4.31
CA VAL A 80 -32.56 -13.67 5.72
C VAL A 80 -31.28 -13.44 6.47
N ASP A 81 -31.41 -13.15 7.71
CA ASP A 81 -30.28 -12.85 8.58
C ASP A 81 -29.14 -13.86 8.50
N SER A 82 -29.46 -14.90 7.87
CA SER A 82 -28.46 -15.85 7.76
C SER A 82 -27.43 -15.65 6.86
N ILE A 83 -27.18 -14.97 6.23
CA ILE A 83 -26.25 -15.11 5.48
C ILE A 83 -25.32 -14.86 5.46
N ALA A 84 -25.36 -15.26 5.52
CA ALA A 84 -24.47 -15.75 5.05
C ALA A 84 -23.30 -15.18 5.16
N LEU A 85 -23.15 -14.63 4.51
CA LEU A 85 -22.10 -13.97 4.38
C LEU A 85 -21.87 -13.13 5.50
N GLY A 86 -22.76 -12.38 5.83
CA GLY A 86 -22.72 -11.50 6.95
C GLY A 86 -22.56 -12.21 8.24
N ALA A 87 -23.27 -13.26 8.39
CA ALA A 87 -23.15 -14.09 9.58
C ALA A 87 -21.74 -14.63 9.77
N CYS A 88 -21.08 -14.96 8.73
CA CYS A 88 -19.70 -15.41 8.83
C CYS A 88 -18.75 -14.33 9.31
N ALA A 89 -19.18 -13.12 9.29
CA ALA A 89 -18.32 -12.04 9.65
C ALA A 89 -18.31 -11.73 11.14
N CYS A 90 -19.27 -12.19 11.86
CA CYS A 90 -19.41 -11.85 13.28
C CYS A 90 -18.18 -12.19 14.11
N ASP A 91 -17.52 -13.28 13.81
CA ASP A 91 -16.35 -13.72 14.56
C ASP A 91 -15.13 -12.82 14.35
N TYR A 92 -15.08 -12.13 13.24
CA TYR A 92 -14.00 -11.20 12.94
C TYR A 92 -14.11 -9.86 13.69
N GLU A 93 -15.27 -9.52 14.14
CA GLU A 93 -15.51 -8.26 14.83
C GLU A 93 -14.79 -8.16 16.18
N THR A 94 -14.40 -9.28 16.75
CA THR A 94 -13.79 -9.36 18.08
C THR A 94 -12.40 -9.93 18.09
N GLU A 95 -11.89 -10.42 16.96
CA GLU A 95 -10.59 -11.04 16.90
C GLU A 95 -9.56 -10.15 16.20
N VAL A 96 -8.39 -10.05 16.81
CA VAL A 96 -7.19 -9.57 16.12
C VAL A 96 -6.65 -10.74 15.29
N ILE A 97 -6.82 -10.67 14.01
CA ILE A 97 -6.40 -11.72 13.11
C ILE A 97 -4.88 -11.68 12.99
N GLY A 98 -4.23 -12.76 13.36
CA GLY A 98 -2.78 -12.88 13.31
C GLY A 98 -2.23 -12.63 11.91
N GLY A 99 -1.05 -12.06 11.84
CA GLY A 99 -0.36 -11.76 10.58
C GLY A 99 -0.78 -10.46 9.88
N ASN A 100 -1.88 -9.87 10.30
CA ASN A 100 -2.39 -8.62 9.75
C ASN A 100 -2.27 -7.49 10.75
N THR A 101 -1.07 -7.17 11.12
CA THR A 101 -0.77 -6.04 11.96
C THR A 101 -0.49 -4.82 11.10
N PHE A 102 -0.98 -3.67 11.52
CA PHE A 102 -0.71 -2.40 10.84
C PHE A 102 0.62 -1.80 11.31
N ASP A 103 1.65 -2.62 11.51
CA ASP A 103 2.98 -2.18 11.91
C ASP A 103 3.91 -1.82 10.73
N TYR A 104 3.34 -1.68 9.53
CA TYR A 104 4.07 -1.28 8.34
C TYR A 104 4.87 0.01 8.50
N PRO A 105 4.39 1.05 9.20
CA PRO A 105 5.20 2.22 9.49
C PRO A 105 6.48 1.90 10.27
N ALA A 106 6.44 0.92 11.18
CA ALA A 106 7.64 0.47 11.91
C ALA A 106 8.57 -0.34 11.01
N LEU A 107 8.00 -1.14 10.09
CA LEU A 107 8.78 -1.93 9.14
C LEU A 107 9.54 -1.03 8.15
N HIS A 108 8.85 -0.08 7.52
CA HIS A 108 9.47 0.92 6.66
C HIS A 108 10.49 1.76 7.44
N GLY A 109 10.11 2.21 8.63
CA GLY A 109 10.94 3.03 9.50
C GLY A 109 12.26 2.37 9.89
N ARG A 110 12.29 1.04 10.10
CA ARG A 110 13.56 0.32 10.33
C ARG A 110 14.51 0.49 9.15
N SER A 111 14.00 0.37 7.92
CA SER A 111 14.80 0.54 6.72
C SER A 111 15.21 2.00 6.49
N VAL A 112 14.35 2.96 6.83
CA VAL A 112 14.68 4.40 6.83
C VAL A 112 15.81 4.69 7.82
N ALA A 113 15.73 4.17 9.06
CA ALA A 113 16.77 4.31 10.07
C ALA A 113 18.08 3.63 9.64
N ALA A 114 18.01 2.44 9.02
CA ALA A 114 19.17 1.77 8.46
C ALA A 114 19.86 2.57 7.33
N ALA A 115 19.13 3.44 6.63
CA ALA A 115 19.67 4.37 5.66
C ALA A 115 20.28 5.64 6.30
N GLY A 116 20.10 5.85 7.61
CA GLY A 116 20.65 6.96 8.38
C GLY A 116 19.73 8.18 8.50
N TYR A 117 18.44 8.00 8.30
CA TYR A 117 17.43 9.04 8.45
C TYR A 117 16.61 8.83 9.70
N SER A 118 16.18 9.93 10.32
CA SER A 118 15.10 9.92 11.29
C SER A 118 13.76 9.77 10.59
N PHE A 119 12.74 9.33 11.31
CA PHE A 119 11.40 9.29 10.76
C PHE A 119 10.33 9.50 11.83
N CYS A 120 9.17 9.95 11.39
CA CYS A 120 7.92 9.81 12.11
C CYS A 120 6.83 9.34 11.13
N SER A 121 5.77 8.79 11.67
CA SER A 121 4.65 8.33 10.84
C SER A 121 3.35 9.06 11.17
N ALA A 122 2.49 9.12 10.17
CA ALA A 122 1.14 9.65 10.28
C ALA A 122 0.17 8.80 9.46
N SER A 123 -1.12 8.85 9.80
CA SER A 123 -2.14 8.31 8.92
C SER A 123 -2.33 9.20 7.70
N VAL A 124 -2.73 8.61 6.58
CA VAL A 124 -3.11 9.36 5.39
C VAL A 124 -4.21 10.38 5.70
N ARG A 125 -5.14 10.05 6.59
CA ARG A 125 -6.24 10.94 6.97
C ARG A 125 -5.78 12.19 7.73
N ALA A 126 -4.74 12.08 8.56
CA ALA A 126 -4.14 13.25 9.20
C ALA A 126 -3.49 14.19 8.19
N VAL A 127 -2.89 13.61 7.15
CA VAL A 127 -2.30 14.38 6.04
C VAL A 127 -3.39 15.03 5.18
N GLU A 128 -4.44 14.31 4.82
CA GLU A 128 -5.59 14.82 4.06
C GLU A 128 -6.29 15.98 4.75
N ARG A 129 -6.43 15.92 6.07
CA ARG A 129 -7.05 16.97 6.88
C ARG A 129 -6.13 18.16 7.16
N GLY A 130 -4.84 18.05 6.77
CA GLY A 130 -3.86 19.10 7.06
C GLY A 130 -3.40 19.15 8.52
N GLU A 131 -3.70 18.12 9.31
CA GLU A 131 -3.22 17.96 10.68
C GLU A 131 -1.72 17.65 10.71
N VAL A 132 -1.23 16.99 9.66
CA VAL A 132 0.19 16.74 9.41
C VAL A 132 0.53 17.24 8.01
N SER A 133 1.47 18.18 7.93
CA SER A 133 2.00 18.64 6.64
C SER A 133 3.23 17.85 6.25
N PRO A 134 3.38 17.44 4.98
CA PRO A 134 4.63 16.88 4.48
C PRO A 134 5.75 17.91 4.35
N ASP A 135 5.41 19.20 4.40
CA ASP A 135 6.38 20.28 4.28
C ASP A 135 7.39 20.22 5.45
N GLY A 136 8.65 20.38 5.13
CA GLY A 136 9.74 20.33 6.11
C GLY A 136 10.35 18.95 6.34
N TYR A 137 9.77 17.89 5.76
CA TYR A 137 10.41 16.58 5.71
C TYR A 137 11.30 16.44 4.49
N SER A 138 12.42 15.72 4.64
CA SER A 138 13.34 15.45 3.54
C SER A 138 12.70 14.64 2.44
N ALA A 139 11.88 13.65 2.80
CA ALA A 139 11.10 12.84 1.89
C ALA A 139 9.79 12.38 2.54
N VAL A 140 8.84 11.97 1.70
CA VAL A 140 7.63 11.25 2.09
C VAL A 140 7.71 9.83 1.58
N ASP A 141 7.46 8.86 2.47
CA ASP A 141 7.29 7.44 2.17
C ASP A 141 5.81 7.09 2.34
N LEU A 142 5.11 6.91 1.22
CA LEU A 142 3.67 6.64 1.19
C LEU A 142 3.41 5.13 1.02
N ILE A 143 2.91 4.52 2.08
CA ILE A 143 2.53 3.11 2.13
C ILE A 143 1.10 2.99 1.62
N LEU A 144 0.88 2.29 0.52
CA LEU A 144 -0.44 1.99 -0.01
C LEU A 144 -0.81 0.50 0.05
N GLY A 145 0.16 -0.40 0.25
CA GLY A 145 -0.10 -1.84 0.41
C GLY A 145 -1.07 -2.39 -0.63
N GLU A 146 -2.19 -2.91 -0.16
CA GLU A 146 -3.31 -3.39 -0.98
C GLU A 146 -4.48 -2.38 -1.05
N GLN A 147 -4.22 -1.09 -0.83
CA GLN A 147 -5.23 -0.03 -0.90
C GLN A 147 -5.82 0.06 -2.30
N ARG A 148 -7.13 0.06 -2.40
CA ARG A 148 -7.86 0.28 -3.66
C ARG A 148 -9.30 0.68 -3.41
N SER A 149 -9.91 1.38 -4.34
CA SER A 149 -11.36 1.65 -4.34
C SER A 149 -12.16 0.36 -4.20
N THR A 150 -12.92 0.28 -3.14
CA THR A 150 -13.73 -0.88 -2.80
C THR A 150 -15.17 -0.45 -2.61
N THR A 151 -16.11 -1.15 -3.23
CA THR A 151 -17.53 -0.92 -3.02
C THR A 151 -17.90 -1.34 -1.61
N ILE A 152 -18.58 -0.46 -0.89
CA ILE A 152 -19.00 -0.70 0.50
C ILE A 152 -20.52 -0.85 0.62
N GLY A 153 -21.00 -1.29 1.76
CA GLY A 153 -22.43 -1.38 2.03
C GLY A 153 -23.19 -2.23 1.04
N ARG A 154 -22.66 -3.34 0.61
CA ARG A 154 -23.21 -4.21 -0.43
C ARG A 154 -23.42 -3.49 -1.78
N GLY A 155 -22.58 -2.52 -2.06
CA GLY A 155 -22.64 -1.72 -3.28
C GLY A 155 -23.68 -0.60 -3.28
N VAL A 156 -24.31 -0.35 -2.15
CA VAL A 156 -25.35 0.69 -2.03
C VAL A 156 -24.79 2.01 -1.51
N THR A 157 -23.68 1.96 -0.77
CA THR A 157 -23.12 3.12 -0.09
C THR A 157 -21.97 3.81 -0.84
N GLY A 158 -21.64 3.34 -2.04
CA GLY A 158 -20.57 3.93 -2.86
C GLY A 158 -19.22 3.21 -2.67
N TYR A 159 -18.15 3.97 -2.82
CA TYR A 159 -16.78 3.47 -2.76
C TYR A 159 -16.04 4.03 -1.56
N ALA A 160 -15.06 3.29 -1.07
CA ALA A 160 -14.09 3.72 -0.07
C ALA A 160 -12.70 3.20 -0.42
N PHE A 161 -11.68 3.64 0.29
CA PHE A 161 -10.30 3.14 0.20
C PHE A 161 -9.58 3.43 -1.13
N LYS A 162 -9.94 4.52 -1.80
CA LYS A 162 -9.21 4.95 -3.00
C LYS A 162 -7.72 5.15 -2.66
N THR A 163 -6.82 4.68 -3.54
CA THR A 163 -5.36 4.78 -3.33
C THR A 163 -4.90 6.22 -3.17
N PHE A 164 -5.40 7.09 -4.03
CA PHE A 164 -5.11 8.51 -4.00
C PHE A 164 -6.44 9.26 -4.01
N SER A 165 -6.94 9.59 -2.82
CA SER A 165 -8.13 10.44 -2.70
C SER A 165 -7.87 11.81 -3.32
N PRO A 166 -8.91 12.56 -3.73
CA PRO A 166 -8.73 13.92 -4.22
C PRO A 166 -7.98 14.84 -3.24
N GLU A 167 -8.21 14.64 -1.93
CA GLU A 167 -7.56 15.37 -0.85
C GLU A 167 -6.06 15.04 -0.79
N LEU A 168 -5.70 13.77 -0.84
CA LEU A 168 -4.31 13.32 -0.87
C LEU A 168 -3.61 13.83 -2.14
N GLN A 169 -4.24 13.73 -3.29
CA GLN A 169 -3.69 14.26 -4.55
C GLN A 169 -3.40 15.76 -4.45
N ALA A 170 -4.30 16.54 -3.85
CA ALA A 170 -4.10 17.99 -3.67
C ALA A 170 -2.89 18.28 -2.77
N VAL A 171 -2.71 17.52 -1.70
CA VAL A 171 -1.53 17.64 -0.81
C VAL A 171 -0.25 17.28 -1.56
N LEU A 172 -0.23 16.14 -2.26
CA LEU A 172 0.94 15.67 -2.98
C LEU A 172 1.31 16.60 -4.14
N ARG A 173 0.35 17.13 -4.91
CA ARG A 173 0.62 18.13 -5.96
C ARG A 173 1.33 19.35 -5.39
N ARG A 174 0.85 19.86 -4.25
CA ARG A 174 1.48 21.04 -3.59
C ARG A 174 2.87 20.70 -3.10
N TYR A 175 3.05 19.58 -2.42
CA TYR A 175 4.32 19.13 -1.88
C TYR A 175 5.36 18.94 -2.99
N MET A 176 4.99 18.25 -4.07
CA MET A 176 5.88 18.01 -5.22
C MET A 176 6.19 19.30 -5.99
N ALA A 177 5.24 20.22 -6.14
CA ALA A 177 5.48 21.53 -6.73
C ALA A 177 6.46 22.39 -5.91
N GLY A 178 6.56 22.14 -4.61
CA GLY A 178 7.55 22.72 -3.71
C GLY A 178 8.94 22.06 -3.77
N GLY A 179 9.15 21.09 -4.64
CA GLY A 179 10.41 20.34 -4.74
C GLY A 179 10.50 19.17 -3.75
N GLY A 180 9.36 18.63 -3.33
CA GLY A 180 9.29 17.45 -2.46
C GLY A 180 9.91 16.20 -3.06
N ALA A 181 10.24 15.23 -2.22
CA ALA A 181 10.76 13.93 -2.58
C ALA A 181 9.79 12.84 -2.12
N LEU A 182 9.31 11.99 -3.05
CA LEU A 182 8.21 11.07 -2.79
C LEU A 182 8.55 9.64 -3.20
N PHE A 183 8.46 8.73 -2.24
CA PHE A 183 8.44 7.29 -2.45
C PHE A 183 7.03 6.76 -2.26
N VAL A 184 6.55 5.93 -3.19
CA VAL A 184 5.22 5.29 -3.13
C VAL A 184 5.36 3.81 -3.39
N SER A 185 4.69 2.99 -2.61
CA SER A 185 4.61 1.54 -2.84
C SER A 185 3.22 0.98 -2.60
N GLY A 186 2.74 0.11 -3.49
CA GLY A 186 1.44 -0.55 -3.36
C GLY A 186 1.03 -1.32 -4.61
N SER A 187 0.09 -2.25 -4.44
CA SER A 187 -0.36 -3.15 -5.51
C SER A 187 -1.24 -2.46 -6.56
N TYR A 188 -2.05 -1.49 -6.16
CA TYR A 188 -3.08 -0.89 -7.02
C TYR A 188 -2.80 0.58 -7.34
N VAL A 189 -1.55 0.99 -7.27
CA VAL A 189 -1.13 2.39 -7.47
C VAL A 189 -1.53 2.96 -8.84
N ALA A 190 -1.63 2.10 -9.85
CA ALA A 190 -2.06 2.49 -11.18
C ALA A 190 -3.46 1.96 -11.52
N THR A 191 -3.75 0.70 -11.22
CA THR A 191 -5.05 0.09 -11.51
C THR A 191 -6.19 0.95 -10.97
N ASP A 192 -6.08 1.45 -9.76
CA ASP A 192 -7.14 2.23 -9.12
C ASP A 192 -7.38 3.59 -9.79
N LEU A 193 -6.35 4.18 -10.40
CA LEU A 193 -6.45 5.46 -11.11
C LEU A 193 -6.92 5.32 -12.56
N TRP A 194 -6.87 4.12 -13.14
CA TRP A 194 -7.28 3.87 -14.53
C TRP A 194 -8.57 3.08 -14.65
N THR A 195 -8.76 2.08 -13.81
CA THR A 195 -9.84 1.10 -13.90
C THR A 195 -10.65 0.95 -12.62
N GLY A 196 -10.28 1.65 -11.55
CA GLY A 196 -11.05 1.68 -10.31
C GLY A 196 -12.44 2.28 -10.52
N GLY A 197 -13.38 1.95 -9.64
CA GLY A 197 -14.79 2.38 -9.80
C GLY A 197 -15.00 3.89 -9.81
N GLU A 198 -14.03 4.67 -9.33
CA GLU A 198 -14.05 6.14 -9.30
C GLU A 198 -12.89 6.76 -10.11
N ALA A 199 -12.32 6.00 -11.03
CA ALA A 199 -11.21 6.50 -11.86
C ALA A 199 -11.66 7.64 -12.78
N SER A 200 -10.89 8.72 -12.81
CA SER A 200 -11.17 9.95 -13.56
C SER A 200 -10.00 10.36 -14.44
N ASP A 201 -10.22 11.32 -15.30
CA ASP A 201 -9.14 11.91 -16.09
C ASP A 201 -8.17 12.73 -15.22
N ASP A 202 -8.63 13.24 -14.09
CA ASP A 202 -7.77 13.97 -13.15
C ASP A 202 -6.82 13.03 -12.43
N ASP A 203 -7.28 11.82 -12.09
CA ASP A 203 -6.44 10.76 -11.53
C ASP A 203 -5.30 10.37 -12.49
N ARG A 204 -5.62 10.22 -13.78
CA ARG A 204 -4.61 9.90 -14.81
C ARG A 204 -3.60 11.02 -14.96
N ARG A 205 -4.07 12.28 -15.02
CA ARG A 205 -3.18 13.44 -15.05
C ARG A 205 -2.30 13.51 -13.80
N PHE A 206 -2.84 13.21 -12.63
CA PHE A 206 -2.05 13.15 -11.40
C PHE A 206 -0.92 12.12 -11.51
N ALA A 207 -1.22 10.92 -11.98
CA ALA A 207 -0.22 9.88 -12.16
C ALA A 207 0.85 10.26 -13.20
N GLU A 208 0.45 10.86 -14.31
CA GLU A 208 1.37 11.24 -15.38
C GLU A 208 2.24 12.45 -15.04
N GLU A 209 1.65 13.49 -14.45
CA GLU A 209 2.30 14.77 -14.22
C GLU A 209 3.05 14.85 -12.86
N VAL A 210 2.58 14.12 -11.86
CA VAL A 210 3.13 14.17 -10.49
C VAL A 210 3.91 12.91 -10.14
N LEU A 211 3.39 11.74 -10.51
CA LEU A 211 4.03 10.47 -10.19
C LEU A 211 4.87 9.89 -11.34
N HIS A 212 4.75 10.48 -12.53
CA HIS A 212 5.55 10.19 -13.73
C HIS A 212 5.43 8.76 -14.27
N TYR A 213 4.22 8.19 -14.19
CA TYR A 213 3.93 6.90 -14.82
C TYR A 213 2.55 6.86 -15.46
N THR A 214 2.37 5.88 -16.35
CA THR A 214 1.07 5.43 -16.86
C THR A 214 0.85 3.96 -16.51
N TYR A 215 -0.42 3.55 -16.57
CA TYR A 215 -0.85 2.18 -16.35
C TYR A 215 -0.45 1.26 -17.51
N ASP A 216 0.14 0.11 -17.21
CA ASP A 216 0.49 -0.93 -18.18
C ASP A 216 -0.20 -2.28 -17.87
N GLY A 217 -1.04 -2.35 -16.85
CA GLY A 217 -1.91 -3.46 -16.51
C GLY A 217 -1.75 -3.96 -15.08
N SER A 218 -2.82 -4.53 -14.56
CA SER A 218 -2.87 -5.20 -13.26
C SER A 218 -2.40 -6.63 -13.33
N ARG A 219 -2.31 -7.29 -12.17
CA ARG A 219 -1.86 -8.69 -12.03
C ARG A 219 -0.59 -8.94 -12.83
N ALA A 220 0.34 -8.00 -12.76
CA ALA A 220 1.51 -7.97 -13.61
C ALA A 220 2.46 -9.12 -13.38
N ALA A 221 2.44 -9.75 -12.22
CA ALA A 221 3.28 -10.88 -11.88
C ALA A 221 2.61 -11.81 -10.85
N GLN A 222 2.97 -13.10 -10.89
CA GLN A 222 2.47 -14.14 -9.99
C GLN A 222 3.58 -14.85 -9.20
N ARG A 223 4.84 -14.62 -9.56
CA ARG A 223 5.98 -15.33 -8.96
C ARG A 223 6.72 -14.55 -7.87
N GLY A 224 6.25 -13.36 -7.52
CA GLY A 224 6.82 -12.57 -6.45
C GLY A 224 8.29 -12.19 -6.64
N ARG A 225 8.76 -11.96 -7.87
CA ARG A 225 10.16 -11.66 -8.15
C ARG A 225 10.30 -10.44 -9.04
N VAL A 226 11.15 -9.51 -8.62
CA VAL A 226 11.51 -8.30 -9.36
C VAL A 226 13.02 -8.13 -9.36
N ARG A 227 13.56 -7.52 -10.42
CA ARG A 227 14.99 -7.19 -10.49
C ARG A 227 15.19 -5.75 -10.92
N VAL A 228 16.24 -5.14 -10.40
CA VAL A 228 16.70 -3.83 -10.85
C VAL A 228 17.31 -3.96 -12.24
N VAL A 229 16.88 -3.12 -13.15
CA VAL A 229 17.32 -3.12 -14.56
C VAL A 229 17.97 -1.82 -14.98
N THR A 230 17.82 -0.76 -14.21
CA THR A 230 18.42 0.53 -14.50
C THR A 230 19.95 0.49 -14.38
N SER A 231 20.62 1.29 -15.18
CA SER A 231 22.07 1.56 -15.04
C SER A 231 22.34 2.82 -14.21
N HIS A 232 21.29 3.43 -13.67
CA HIS A 232 21.40 4.63 -12.84
C HIS A 232 22.25 4.31 -11.59
N PRO A 233 23.30 5.10 -11.27
CA PRO A 233 24.24 4.77 -10.20
C PRO A 233 23.63 4.77 -8.78
N GLY A 234 22.48 5.41 -8.62
CA GLY A 234 21.75 5.41 -7.34
C GLY A 234 21.06 4.10 -6.99
N PHE A 235 21.04 3.12 -7.89
CA PHE A 235 20.35 1.85 -7.62
C PHE A 235 21.30 0.66 -7.75
N SER A 236 21.39 -0.12 -6.69
CA SER A 236 22.14 -1.38 -6.65
C SER A 236 21.47 -2.42 -7.55
N ARG A 237 22.28 -3.14 -8.32
CA ARG A 237 21.77 -4.28 -9.11
C ARG A 237 21.46 -5.43 -8.15
N ASP A 238 20.18 -5.71 -7.96
CA ASP A 238 19.68 -6.77 -7.10
C ASP A 238 18.41 -7.39 -7.66
N GLU A 239 18.04 -8.54 -7.12
CA GLU A 239 16.78 -9.20 -7.35
C GLU A 239 16.08 -9.40 -6.02
N TYR A 240 14.81 -8.97 -5.93
CA TYR A 240 14.01 -9.00 -4.72
C TYR A 240 12.91 -10.04 -4.87
N ARG A 241 12.59 -10.69 -3.73
CA ARG A 241 11.40 -11.51 -3.59
C ARG A 241 10.41 -10.79 -2.71
N TYR A 242 9.15 -10.80 -3.11
CA TYR A 242 8.03 -10.33 -2.31
C TYR A 242 7.01 -11.44 -2.10
N VAL A 243 6.24 -11.36 -1.02
CA VAL A 243 5.27 -12.37 -0.63
C VAL A 243 4.17 -12.49 -1.68
N ASN A 244 4.08 -13.63 -2.33
CA ASN A 244 3.10 -13.97 -3.35
C ASN A 244 2.27 -15.23 -3.02
N GLU A 245 2.46 -15.76 -1.82
CA GLU A 245 1.72 -16.90 -1.27
C GLU A 245 1.12 -16.49 0.06
N TYR A 246 0.08 -17.16 0.48
CA TYR A 246 -0.55 -16.91 1.77
C TYR A 246 0.36 -17.33 2.92
N ARG A 247 0.54 -16.43 3.88
CA ARG A 247 1.39 -16.64 5.05
C ARG A 247 0.71 -16.05 6.28
N PRO A 248 0.90 -16.65 7.47
CA PRO A 248 0.26 -16.14 8.68
C PRO A 248 0.88 -14.83 9.21
N ASP A 249 2.09 -14.50 8.76
CA ASP A 249 2.85 -13.33 9.24
C ASP A 249 2.77 -12.11 8.32
N ARG A 250 2.22 -12.30 7.11
CA ARG A 250 2.24 -11.25 6.07
C ARG A 250 1.21 -11.52 4.99
N TYR A 251 0.51 -10.49 4.55
CA TYR A 251 -0.45 -10.63 3.47
C TYR A 251 0.22 -10.99 2.13
N ARG A 252 -0.51 -11.68 1.30
CA ARG A 252 -0.13 -11.96 -0.08
C ARG A 252 -0.32 -10.71 -0.93
N VAL A 253 0.64 -10.41 -1.81
CA VAL A 253 0.46 -9.41 -2.87
C VAL A 253 -0.51 -9.95 -3.91
N GLU A 254 -1.74 -9.44 -3.93
CA GLU A 254 -2.83 -9.98 -4.76
C GLU A 254 -2.67 -9.64 -6.24
N SER A 255 -2.39 -8.39 -6.53
CA SER A 255 -2.44 -7.86 -7.90
C SER A 255 -1.44 -6.73 -8.11
N PRO A 256 -0.14 -7.04 -8.18
CA PRO A 256 0.85 -6.02 -8.43
C PRO A 256 0.62 -5.37 -9.80
N ASP A 257 0.87 -4.06 -9.87
CA ASP A 257 0.69 -3.26 -11.08
C ASP A 257 1.93 -3.23 -11.94
N ALA A 258 1.75 -3.25 -13.24
CA ALA A 258 2.78 -2.83 -14.20
C ALA A 258 2.61 -1.36 -14.55
N LEU A 259 3.73 -0.67 -14.53
CA LEU A 259 3.85 0.75 -14.77
C LEU A 259 4.59 0.99 -16.09
N ARG A 260 4.39 2.15 -16.69
CA ARG A 260 5.18 2.65 -17.81
C ARG A 260 5.67 4.05 -17.48
N PRO A 261 6.97 4.34 -17.59
CA PRO A 261 7.48 5.69 -17.38
C PRO A 261 6.75 6.72 -18.22
N ALA A 262 6.41 7.87 -17.65
CA ALA A 262 5.75 8.98 -18.32
C ALA A 262 6.46 10.30 -18.03
N GLY A 263 6.53 11.15 -19.04
CA GLY A 263 7.21 12.44 -18.93
C GLY A 263 8.73 12.38 -19.13
N ALA A 264 9.34 13.56 -19.21
CA ALA A 264 10.76 13.68 -19.44
C ALA A 264 11.57 13.25 -18.21
N GLY A 265 12.58 12.39 -18.40
CA GLY A 265 13.45 11.93 -17.33
C GLY A 265 12.87 10.80 -16.47
N ALA A 266 11.67 10.31 -16.74
CA ALA A 266 11.16 9.11 -16.11
C ALA A 266 11.75 7.85 -16.72
N PHE A 267 12.09 6.86 -15.89
CA PHE A 267 12.71 5.61 -16.35
C PHE A 267 12.29 4.40 -15.50
N SER A 268 12.40 3.21 -16.11
CA SER A 268 12.16 1.95 -15.42
C SER A 268 13.34 1.62 -14.51
N VAL A 269 13.09 1.45 -13.22
CA VAL A 269 14.09 1.00 -12.24
C VAL A 269 14.07 -0.50 -12.10
N MET A 270 12.87 -1.07 -11.97
CA MET A 270 12.65 -2.48 -11.69
C MET A 270 11.74 -3.12 -12.72
N ARG A 271 11.92 -4.43 -12.95
CA ARG A 271 11.01 -5.24 -13.77
C ARG A 271 10.68 -6.57 -13.11
N TYR A 272 9.45 -7.02 -13.34
CA TYR A 272 9.04 -8.37 -12.99
C TYR A 272 9.85 -9.40 -13.80
N VAL A 273 10.43 -10.37 -13.09
CA VAL A 273 11.38 -11.34 -13.69
C VAL A 273 10.68 -12.22 -14.72
N GLU A 274 9.41 -12.58 -14.48
CA GLU A 274 8.68 -13.56 -15.30
C GLU A 274 8.27 -13.04 -16.69
N ASN A 275 8.14 -11.74 -16.86
CA ASN A 275 7.63 -11.18 -18.12
C ASN A 275 8.29 -9.88 -18.58
N GLY A 276 9.16 -9.32 -17.77
CA GLY A 276 9.90 -8.11 -18.09
C GLY A 276 9.10 -6.79 -18.01
N ARG A 277 7.84 -6.84 -17.55
CA ARG A 277 7.03 -5.62 -17.35
C ARG A 277 7.61 -4.77 -16.23
N THR A 278 7.48 -3.47 -16.32
CA THR A 278 8.05 -2.55 -15.34
C THR A 278 7.29 -2.64 -14.02
N ALA A 279 8.03 -2.89 -12.94
CA ALA A 279 7.55 -2.98 -11.56
C ALA A 279 7.82 -1.73 -10.73
N GLY A 280 8.69 -0.84 -11.21
CA GLY A 280 9.02 0.40 -10.52
C GLY A 280 9.55 1.44 -11.49
N VAL A 281 9.11 2.68 -11.31
CA VAL A 281 9.43 3.87 -12.11
C VAL A 281 10.00 4.93 -11.21
N ALA A 282 11.06 5.58 -11.66
CA ALA A 282 11.63 6.76 -11.01
C ALA A 282 11.67 7.94 -11.97
N SER A 283 11.58 9.15 -11.43
CA SER A 283 11.79 10.40 -12.12
C SER A 283 12.74 11.28 -11.32
N GLU A 284 13.92 11.52 -11.85
CA GLU A 284 14.92 12.38 -11.17
C GLU A 284 14.45 13.84 -11.12
N ALA A 285 13.96 14.36 -12.24
CA ALA A 285 13.43 15.71 -12.32
C ALA A 285 12.14 15.90 -11.49
N GLY A 286 11.34 14.81 -11.37
CA GLY A 286 10.11 14.82 -10.60
C GLY A 286 10.28 14.48 -9.12
N GLY A 287 11.47 14.05 -8.68
CA GLY A 287 11.70 13.66 -7.28
C GLY A 287 10.85 12.48 -6.82
N THR A 288 10.54 11.52 -7.71
CA THR A 288 9.63 10.41 -7.39
C THR A 288 10.25 9.05 -7.63
N PHE A 289 9.87 8.09 -6.78
CA PHE A 289 10.03 6.67 -7.04
C PHE A 289 8.74 5.94 -6.68
N VAL A 290 8.16 5.22 -7.63
CA VAL A 290 6.88 4.51 -7.46
C VAL A 290 7.07 3.03 -7.76
N MET A 291 6.65 2.17 -6.86
CA MET A 291 6.61 0.72 -7.00
C MET A 291 5.17 0.25 -7.21
N GLY A 292 4.97 -0.63 -8.19
CA GLY A 292 3.69 -1.30 -8.46
C GLY A 292 3.43 -2.52 -7.59
N PHE A 293 4.14 -2.66 -6.48
CA PHE A 293 3.94 -3.67 -5.43
C PHE A 293 4.38 -3.10 -4.08
N PRO A 294 3.85 -3.62 -2.96
CA PRO A 294 4.15 -3.11 -1.63
C PRO A 294 5.61 -3.37 -1.21
N PHE A 295 6.29 -2.36 -0.69
CA PHE A 295 7.66 -2.47 -0.19
C PHE A 295 7.75 -3.40 1.02
N GLU A 296 6.80 -3.33 1.94
CA GLU A 296 6.72 -4.17 3.14
C GLU A 296 6.58 -5.65 2.81
N SER A 297 6.11 -5.98 1.62
CA SER A 297 6.01 -7.36 1.15
C SER A 297 7.35 -8.00 0.78
N ILE A 298 8.43 -7.24 0.59
CA ILE A 298 9.76 -7.78 0.32
C ILE A 298 10.19 -8.67 1.48
N GLU A 299 10.59 -9.90 1.19
CA GLU A 299 10.82 -10.93 2.21
C GLU A 299 12.04 -10.66 3.10
N SER A 300 13.13 -10.18 2.53
CA SER A 300 14.40 -10.00 3.22
C SER A 300 14.57 -8.60 3.80
N ASP A 301 14.79 -8.50 5.12
CA ASP A 301 15.09 -7.24 5.80
C ASP A 301 16.32 -6.54 5.21
N VAL A 302 17.38 -7.30 4.97
CA VAL A 302 18.62 -6.77 4.36
C VAL A 302 18.37 -6.17 2.98
N GLN A 303 17.49 -6.79 2.20
CA GLN A 303 17.11 -6.28 0.89
C GLN A 303 16.22 -5.04 1.00
N ARG A 304 15.28 -5.00 1.96
CA ARG A 304 14.50 -3.79 2.23
C ARG A 304 15.40 -2.62 2.63
N ASP A 305 16.34 -2.84 3.54
CA ASP A 305 17.27 -1.80 3.98
C ASP A 305 18.13 -1.26 2.84
N ARG A 306 18.58 -2.15 1.95
CA ARG A 306 19.34 -1.76 0.75
C ARG A 306 18.49 -0.94 -0.20
N LEU A 307 17.29 -1.42 -0.52
CA LEU A 307 16.38 -0.74 -1.43
C LEU A 307 15.98 0.64 -0.88
N MET A 308 15.63 0.73 0.39
CA MET A 308 15.28 2.01 1.02
C MET A 308 16.44 3.00 0.95
N ARG A 309 17.66 2.53 1.21
CA ARG A 309 18.86 3.39 1.06
C ARG A 309 19.02 3.88 -0.38
N ASP A 310 18.92 2.98 -1.36
CA ASP A 310 19.06 3.35 -2.77
C ASP A 310 17.96 4.38 -3.17
N VAL A 311 16.73 4.18 -2.69
CA VAL A 311 15.62 5.11 -2.94
C VAL A 311 15.88 6.47 -2.33
N LEU A 312 16.26 6.53 -1.05
CA LEU A 312 16.51 7.80 -0.37
C LEU A 312 17.76 8.51 -0.94
N ASP A 313 18.83 7.77 -1.26
CA ASP A 313 20.01 8.34 -1.90
C ASP A 313 19.71 8.84 -3.33
N PHE A 314 18.74 8.25 -4.02
CA PHE A 314 18.25 8.72 -5.31
C PHE A 314 17.41 10.01 -5.17
N LEU A 315 16.49 10.05 -4.22
CA LEU A 315 15.54 11.15 -4.04
C LEU A 315 16.17 12.40 -3.40
N LEU A 316 17.20 12.23 -2.57
CA LEU A 316 17.75 13.28 -1.70
C LEU A 316 19.20 13.67 -2.07
N LYS A 317 19.51 13.64 -3.35
CA LYS A 317 20.83 14.04 -3.90
C LYS A 317 21.21 15.49 -3.60
#